data_4649e088d61d99941b1ce71b17cb30f9
#
_entry.id   4649e088d61d99941b1ce71b17cb30f9
#
_cell.length_a   1.000
_cell.length_b   1.000
_cell.length_c   1.000
_cell.angle_alpha   90.00
_cell.angle_beta   90.00
_cell.angle_gamma   90.00
#
_symmetry.space_group_name_H-M   'P 1'
#
loop_
_entity.id
_entity.type
_entity.pdbx_description
1 polymer ?
#
loop_
_entity_poly.entity_id
_entity_poly.type
_entity_poly.pdbx_seq_one_letter_code
_entity_poly.pdbx_strand_id
1 'polypeptide(L)'
;KNSKKKLIIIEGSSWIFYTFVVLIAFKVLLPSTRIIYISHNVESEIRKEFSNKFIYLLTKILEKLVFKYSNLSTVVSDNDKKKIKKLYNLSPIVYPNAISLNFQLNKNKIKSDYIIYSGSYYFKPNKDAIDYLNTKLMPQLVKKMPNLKLLLTGGGLKKNYPWVINKGIVSKNNLYNLIYHSKLMCVPLKFGSGTRIKIIESLSIGAIVLSTKKGIE
;
A
#
# COMPACT_ATOMS: atom_id res chain seq x y z
N LYS A 1 34.28 -1.27 -29.56
CA LYS A 1 34.00 -0.95 -28.12
C LYS A 1 32.61 -1.43 -27.79
N ASN A 2 32.47 -2.56 -27.10
CA ASN A 2 31.20 -3.04 -26.56
C ASN A 2 30.77 -2.09 -25.42
N SER A 3 29.97 -1.07 -25.71
CA SER A 3 29.36 -0.29 -24.66
C SER A 3 28.30 -1.16 -23.98
N LYS A 4 28.59 -1.61 -22.77
CA LYS A 4 27.59 -2.31 -21.94
C LYS A 4 26.36 -1.41 -21.83
N LYS A 5 25.22 -1.82 -22.39
CA LYS A 5 23.95 -1.11 -22.27
C LYS A 5 23.60 -1.00 -20.79
N LYS A 6 23.59 0.19 -20.24
CA LYS A 6 23.21 0.43 -18.85
C LYS A 6 21.69 0.35 -18.73
N LEU A 7 21.22 -0.26 -17.65
CA LEU A 7 19.82 -0.35 -17.27
C LEU A 7 19.62 0.35 -15.94
N ILE A 8 18.60 1.22 -15.87
CA ILE A 8 18.18 1.90 -14.64
C ILE A 8 16.75 1.50 -14.36
N ILE A 9 16.49 1.10 -13.13
CA ILE A 9 15.15 0.83 -12.62
C ILE A 9 14.77 1.97 -11.69
N ILE A 10 13.65 2.63 -11.98
CA ILE A 10 13.08 3.69 -11.14
C ILE A 10 11.81 3.14 -10.51
N GLU A 11 11.81 2.94 -9.20
CA GLU A 11 10.60 2.59 -8.45
C GLU A 11 9.80 3.85 -8.15
N GLY A 12 8.52 3.83 -8.51
CA GLY A 12 7.59 4.91 -8.23
C GLY A 12 7.30 5.00 -6.74
N SER A 13 7.67 6.14 -6.16
CA SER A 13 7.24 6.54 -4.83
C SER A 13 6.04 7.49 -4.95
N SER A 14 5.41 7.81 -3.82
CA SER A 14 4.29 8.78 -3.73
C SER A 14 4.64 10.20 -4.22
N TRP A 15 5.80 10.42 -4.80
CA TRP A 15 6.29 11.71 -5.29
C TRP A 15 6.67 11.61 -6.76
N ILE A 16 5.67 11.57 -7.62
CA ILE A 16 5.85 11.50 -9.08
C ILE A 16 6.76 12.60 -9.63
N PHE A 17 6.83 13.75 -8.95
CA PHE A 17 7.71 14.85 -9.31
C PHE A 17 9.19 14.42 -9.27
N TYR A 18 9.64 13.78 -8.18
CA TYR A 18 11.02 13.25 -8.11
C TYR A 18 11.29 12.21 -9.18
N THR A 19 10.34 11.30 -9.36
CA THR A 19 10.43 10.27 -10.41
C THR A 19 10.62 10.91 -11.78
N PHE A 20 9.87 11.97 -12.08
CA PHE A 20 9.99 12.71 -13.35
C PHE A 20 11.35 13.41 -13.47
N VAL A 21 11.80 14.13 -12.44
CA VAL A 21 13.10 14.82 -12.45
C VAL A 21 14.25 13.82 -12.67
N VAL A 22 14.24 12.71 -11.95
CA VAL A 22 15.24 11.64 -12.08
C VAL A 22 15.21 11.02 -13.47
N LEU A 23 14.01 10.75 -14.02
CA LEU A 23 13.85 10.25 -15.39
C LEU A 23 14.50 11.18 -16.41
N ILE A 24 14.17 12.48 -16.35
CA ILE A 24 14.72 13.47 -17.29
C ILE A 24 16.23 13.61 -17.13
N ALA A 25 16.74 13.68 -15.89
CA ALA A 25 18.17 13.74 -15.64
C ALA A 25 18.91 12.57 -16.30
N PHE A 26 18.42 11.34 -16.15
CA PHE A 26 19.05 10.18 -16.79
C PHE A 26 18.91 10.18 -18.32
N LYS A 27 17.78 10.65 -18.85
CA LYS A 27 17.60 10.78 -20.31
C LYS A 27 18.57 11.80 -20.94
N VAL A 28 18.87 12.90 -20.24
CA VAL A 28 19.79 13.94 -20.70
C VAL A 28 21.25 13.53 -20.50
N LEU A 29 21.60 13.07 -19.30
CA LEU A 29 23.00 12.77 -18.93
C LEU A 29 23.48 11.43 -19.49
N LEU A 30 22.60 10.46 -19.67
CA LEU A 30 22.91 9.10 -20.11
C LEU A 30 21.92 8.62 -21.19
N PRO A 31 21.88 9.23 -22.37
CA PRO A 31 20.84 9.01 -23.39
C PRO A 31 20.78 7.55 -23.92
N SER A 32 21.89 6.82 -23.86
CA SER A 32 21.94 5.40 -24.27
C SER A 32 21.42 4.41 -23.20
N THR A 33 21.07 4.91 -22.01
CA THR A 33 20.59 4.09 -20.88
C THR A 33 19.12 3.73 -21.08
N ARG A 34 18.77 2.46 -20.86
CA ARG A 34 17.37 2.00 -20.81
C ARG A 34 16.81 2.24 -19.41
N ILE A 35 15.61 2.77 -19.34
CA ILE A 35 14.91 3.08 -18.07
C ILE A 35 13.66 2.25 -17.98
N ILE A 36 13.54 1.47 -16.90
CA ILE A 36 12.32 0.77 -16.51
C ILE A 36 11.68 1.56 -15.35
N TYR A 37 10.40 1.87 -15.49
CA TYR A 37 9.62 2.49 -14.43
C TYR A 37 8.68 1.44 -13.80
N ILE A 38 8.78 1.22 -12.50
CA ILE A 38 7.91 0.34 -11.73
C ILE A 38 6.94 1.19 -10.92
N SER A 39 5.66 1.17 -11.29
CA SER A 39 4.62 1.91 -10.56
C SER A 39 3.92 0.99 -9.55
N HIS A 40 3.87 1.42 -8.29
CA HIS A 40 3.18 0.69 -7.21
C HIS A 40 1.71 1.11 -7.03
N ASN A 41 1.30 2.21 -7.66
CA ASN A 41 -0.07 2.73 -7.64
C ASN A 41 -0.31 3.68 -8.80
N VAL A 42 -1.56 4.10 -9.01
CA VAL A 42 -1.90 5.21 -9.90
C VAL A 42 -1.94 6.48 -9.06
N GLU A 43 -0.84 7.23 -9.07
CA GLU A 43 -0.63 8.38 -8.17
C GLU A 43 -1.67 9.48 -8.41
N SER A 44 -2.05 9.73 -9.65
CA SER A 44 -3.10 10.71 -9.99
C SER A 44 -4.46 10.35 -9.37
N GLU A 45 -4.82 9.06 -9.27
CA GLU A 45 -6.06 8.65 -8.60
C GLU A 45 -6.01 8.93 -7.09
N ILE A 46 -4.86 8.72 -6.45
CA ILE A 46 -4.67 9.06 -5.03
C ILE A 46 -4.78 10.58 -4.83
N ARG A 47 -4.11 11.37 -5.68
CA ARG A 47 -4.13 12.83 -5.57
C ARG A 47 -5.51 13.43 -5.84
N LYS A 48 -6.28 12.82 -6.72
CA LYS A 48 -7.67 13.20 -6.94
C LYS A 48 -8.52 13.17 -5.68
N GLU A 49 -8.27 12.20 -4.78
CA GLU A 49 -9.03 12.03 -3.54
C GLU A 49 -8.53 12.95 -2.40
N PHE A 50 -7.24 13.34 -2.38
CA PHE A 50 -6.61 13.97 -1.21
C PHE A 50 -5.92 15.29 -1.46
N SER A 51 -5.85 15.78 -2.71
CA SER A 51 -5.12 16.99 -3.05
C SER A 51 -6.05 18.02 -3.71
N ASN A 52 -5.59 19.27 -3.77
CA ASN A 52 -6.29 20.29 -4.55
C ASN A 52 -6.19 20.00 -6.06
N LYS A 53 -7.04 20.67 -6.84
CA LYS A 53 -7.14 20.49 -8.30
C LYS A 53 -5.83 20.73 -9.04
N PHE A 54 -5.04 21.69 -8.60
CA PHE A 54 -3.75 22.01 -9.22
C PHE A 54 -2.75 20.86 -9.06
N ILE A 55 -2.56 20.35 -7.81
CA ILE A 55 -1.67 19.22 -7.53
C ILE A 55 -2.13 17.97 -8.28
N TYR A 56 -3.45 17.71 -8.33
CA TYR A 56 -4.00 16.61 -9.12
C TYR A 56 -3.64 16.70 -10.60
N LEU A 57 -3.85 17.87 -11.22
CA LEU A 57 -3.56 18.08 -12.65
C LEU A 57 -2.07 17.95 -12.93
N LEU A 58 -1.22 18.57 -12.10
CA LEU A 58 0.22 18.45 -12.22
C LEU A 58 0.67 16.99 -12.11
N THR A 59 0.20 16.27 -11.09
CA THR A 59 0.49 14.83 -10.92
C THR A 59 0.09 14.04 -12.16
N LYS A 60 -1.10 14.30 -12.71
CA LYS A 60 -1.61 13.62 -13.90
C LYS A 60 -0.72 13.83 -15.12
N ILE A 61 -0.23 15.06 -15.32
CA ILE A 61 0.69 15.38 -16.42
C ILE A 61 2.03 14.67 -16.23
N LEU A 62 2.63 14.79 -15.05
CA LEU A 62 3.93 14.19 -14.75
C LEU A 62 3.88 12.67 -14.82
N GLU A 63 2.83 12.06 -14.27
CA GLU A 63 2.62 10.60 -14.32
C GLU A 63 2.54 10.12 -15.79
N LYS A 64 1.75 10.80 -16.64
CA LYS A 64 1.69 10.50 -18.08
C LYS A 64 3.07 10.57 -18.73
N LEU A 65 3.86 11.60 -18.43
CA LEU A 65 5.20 11.78 -18.99
C LEU A 65 6.17 10.69 -18.52
N VAL A 66 6.12 10.31 -17.24
CA VAL A 66 6.95 9.22 -16.70
C VAL A 66 6.61 7.90 -17.41
N PHE A 67 5.34 7.53 -17.53
CA PHE A 67 4.93 6.33 -18.26
C PHE A 67 5.33 6.38 -19.74
N LYS A 68 5.18 7.54 -20.41
CA LYS A 68 5.47 7.71 -21.83
C LYS A 68 6.97 7.67 -22.16
N TYR A 69 7.80 8.28 -21.32
CA TYR A 69 9.23 8.42 -21.60
C TYR A 69 10.10 7.32 -21.00
N SER A 70 9.57 6.45 -20.16
CA SER A 70 10.24 5.21 -19.77
C SER A 70 10.32 4.24 -20.94
N ASN A 71 11.42 3.49 -21.07
CA ASN A 71 11.58 2.47 -22.12
C ASN A 71 10.63 1.27 -21.89
N LEU A 72 10.37 0.98 -20.62
CA LEU A 72 9.38 0.02 -20.17
C LEU A 72 8.72 0.57 -18.91
N SER A 73 7.41 0.39 -18.80
CA SER A 73 6.68 0.75 -17.59
C SER A 73 5.82 -0.41 -17.09
N THR A 74 5.73 -0.56 -15.78
CA THR A 74 4.93 -1.60 -15.14
C THR A 74 3.94 -1.01 -14.17
N VAL A 75 2.89 -1.77 -13.89
CA VAL A 75 1.89 -1.54 -12.84
C VAL A 75 1.67 -2.83 -12.07
N VAL A 76 1.13 -2.74 -10.85
CA VAL A 76 1.02 -3.89 -9.95
C VAL A 76 -0.27 -4.70 -10.11
N SER A 77 -1.25 -4.23 -10.90
CA SER A 77 -2.51 -4.94 -11.10
C SER A 77 -3.13 -4.65 -12.47
N ASP A 78 -4.00 -5.56 -12.94
CA ASP A 78 -4.80 -5.34 -14.16
C ASP A 78 -5.75 -4.14 -14.01
N ASN A 79 -6.22 -3.87 -12.79
CA ASN A 79 -7.04 -2.70 -12.52
C ASN A 79 -6.25 -1.40 -12.74
N ASP A 80 -5.02 -1.32 -12.25
CA ASP A 80 -4.15 -0.16 -12.49
C ASP A 80 -3.79 -0.02 -13.98
N LYS A 81 -3.54 -1.14 -14.69
CA LYS A 81 -3.35 -1.12 -16.15
C LYS A 81 -4.56 -0.54 -16.88
N LYS A 82 -5.79 -0.96 -16.52
CA LYS A 82 -7.02 -0.41 -17.10
C LYS A 82 -7.15 1.09 -16.82
N LYS A 83 -6.81 1.55 -15.60
CA LYS A 83 -6.80 2.98 -15.22
C LYS A 83 -5.81 3.78 -16.05
N ILE A 84 -4.55 3.33 -16.16
CA ILE A 84 -3.52 3.99 -16.98
C ILE A 84 -3.93 4.06 -18.46
N LYS A 85 -4.49 2.98 -18.99
CA LYS A 85 -5.03 2.97 -20.36
C LYS A 85 -6.14 4.00 -20.55
N LYS A 86 -7.09 4.07 -19.61
CA LYS A 86 -8.20 5.04 -19.65
C LYS A 86 -7.72 6.49 -19.50
N LEU A 87 -6.76 6.77 -18.61
CA LEU A 87 -6.28 8.12 -18.30
C LEU A 87 -5.33 8.67 -19.37
N TYR A 88 -4.46 7.82 -19.92
CA TYR A 88 -3.32 8.25 -20.72
C TYR A 88 -3.23 7.60 -22.10
N ASN A 89 -4.06 6.60 -22.39
CA ASN A 89 -3.99 5.74 -23.57
C ASN A 89 -2.63 5.00 -23.68
N LEU A 90 -2.06 4.59 -22.54
CA LEU A 90 -0.83 3.84 -22.44
C LEU A 90 -1.12 2.43 -21.88
N SER A 91 -0.28 1.43 -22.24
CA SER A 91 -0.51 0.04 -21.85
C SER A 91 0.73 -0.55 -21.17
N PRO A 92 0.95 -0.26 -19.88
CA PRO A 92 2.07 -0.82 -19.12
C PRO A 92 1.94 -2.34 -18.94
N ILE A 93 3.04 -3.02 -18.65
CA ILE A 93 3.04 -4.44 -18.30
C ILE A 93 2.57 -4.59 -16.86
N VAL A 94 1.75 -5.62 -16.58
CA VAL A 94 1.40 -5.96 -15.20
C VAL A 94 2.54 -6.75 -14.58
N TYR A 95 3.11 -6.22 -13.50
CA TYR A 95 4.14 -6.87 -12.68
C TYR A 95 3.65 -6.87 -11.23
N PRO A 96 3.01 -7.97 -10.78
CA PRO A 96 2.36 -8.02 -9.47
C PRO A 96 3.36 -7.91 -8.33
N ASN A 97 2.93 -7.31 -7.22
CA ASN A 97 3.69 -7.34 -5.99
C ASN A 97 3.83 -8.78 -5.48
N ALA A 98 5.02 -9.13 -5.06
CA ALA A 98 5.32 -10.40 -4.41
C ALA A 98 5.72 -10.19 -2.96
N ILE A 99 5.55 -11.21 -2.14
CA ILE A 99 6.00 -11.22 -0.75
C ILE A 99 6.97 -12.38 -0.54
N SER A 100 7.93 -12.17 0.36
CA SER A 100 8.78 -13.26 0.82
C SER A 100 8.02 -14.10 1.84
N LEU A 101 8.03 -15.42 1.66
CA LEU A 101 7.45 -16.38 2.59
C LEU A 101 8.41 -16.77 3.73
N ASN A 102 9.58 -16.14 3.83
CA ASN A 102 10.52 -16.36 4.92
C ASN A 102 10.03 -15.67 6.20
N PHE A 103 9.19 -16.37 6.95
CA PHE A 103 8.71 -15.92 8.25
C PHE A 103 8.69 -17.08 9.25
N GLN A 104 8.97 -16.76 10.51
CA GLN A 104 8.91 -17.71 11.62
C GLN A 104 7.63 -17.46 12.42
N LEU A 105 6.67 -18.39 12.35
CA LEU A 105 5.45 -18.33 13.12
C LEU A 105 5.55 -19.22 14.37
N ASN A 106 5.20 -18.65 15.51
CA ASN A 106 4.99 -19.44 16.71
C ASN A 106 3.62 -20.11 16.67
N LYS A 107 3.56 -21.33 16.12
CA LYS A 107 2.31 -22.08 15.92
C LYS A 107 1.71 -22.66 17.21
N ASN A 108 2.47 -22.72 18.30
CA ASN A 108 2.04 -23.31 19.56
C ASN A 108 1.16 -22.40 20.41
N LYS A 109 0.93 -21.17 20.00
CA LYS A 109 0.15 -20.18 20.74
C LYS A 109 -1.30 -20.16 20.27
N ILE A 110 -2.25 -20.21 21.21
CA ILE A 110 -3.70 -20.12 20.93
C ILE A 110 -4.03 -18.73 20.37
N LYS A 111 -5.02 -18.65 19.46
CA LYS A 111 -5.53 -17.38 18.94
C LYS A 111 -6.04 -16.50 20.09
N SER A 112 -5.65 -15.25 20.08
CA SER A 112 -5.98 -14.28 21.12
C SER A 112 -7.27 -13.50 20.79
N ASP A 113 -7.90 -12.93 21.81
CA ASP A 113 -9.16 -12.17 21.67
C ASP A 113 -8.95 -10.76 21.13
N TYR A 114 -8.33 -10.65 19.96
CA TYR A 114 -8.21 -9.37 19.26
C TYR A 114 -8.39 -9.52 17.75
N ILE A 115 -8.89 -8.44 17.15
CA ILE A 115 -8.76 -8.18 15.72
C ILE A 115 -7.57 -7.24 15.52
N ILE A 116 -6.90 -7.32 14.35
CA ILE A 116 -5.71 -6.51 14.09
C ILE A 116 -5.88 -5.60 12.88
N TYR A 117 -5.31 -4.41 12.95
CA TYR A 117 -5.06 -3.53 11.82
C TYR A 117 -3.60 -3.08 11.84
N SER A 118 -2.92 -3.13 10.68
CA SER A 118 -1.54 -2.67 10.51
C SER A 118 -1.47 -1.52 9.52
N GLY A 119 -0.88 -0.41 9.95
CA GLY A 119 -0.65 0.76 9.09
C GLY A 119 -0.41 2.03 9.87
N SER A 120 0.49 2.87 9.36
CA SER A 120 0.79 4.17 9.98
C SER A 120 -0.42 5.10 9.97
N TYR A 121 -0.74 5.66 11.13
CA TYR A 121 -1.83 6.64 11.29
C TYR A 121 -1.57 7.97 10.57
N TYR A 122 -0.30 8.27 10.24
CA TYR A 122 0.06 9.45 9.46
C TYR A 122 -0.38 9.38 8.00
N PHE A 123 -0.57 8.18 7.46
CA PHE A 123 -1.06 7.99 6.10
C PHE A 123 -2.60 8.05 6.09
N LYS A 124 -3.17 9.02 5.38
CA LYS A 124 -4.60 9.36 5.44
C LYS A 124 -5.57 8.18 5.23
N PRO A 125 -5.38 7.24 4.28
CA PRO A 125 -6.23 6.07 4.18
C PRO A 125 -6.20 5.16 5.41
N ASN A 126 -5.03 4.99 6.04
CA ASN A 126 -4.93 4.23 7.28
C ASN A 126 -5.59 4.96 8.46
N LYS A 127 -5.40 6.29 8.53
CA LYS A 127 -6.04 7.13 9.54
C LYS A 127 -7.56 6.97 9.49
N ASP A 128 -8.16 7.10 8.30
CA ASP A 128 -9.61 6.95 8.11
C ASP A 128 -10.10 5.54 8.51
N ALA A 129 -9.34 4.50 8.15
CA ALA A 129 -9.65 3.13 8.55
C ALA A 129 -9.56 2.93 10.07
N ILE A 130 -8.51 3.43 10.73
CA ILE A 130 -8.33 3.33 12.17
C ILE A 130 -9.41 4.14 12.91
N ASP A 131 -9.74 5.33 12.44
CA ASP A 131 -10.82 6.14 13.01
C ASP A 131 -12.18 5.43 12.87
N TYR A 132 -12.49 4.85 11.71
CA TYR A 132 -13.69 4.04 11.52
C TYR A 132 -13.74 2.84 12.48
N LEU A 133 -12.64 2.08 12.59
CA LEU A 133 -12.55 0.97 13.52
C LEU A 133 -12.86 1.42 14.96
N ASN A 134 -12.27 2.51 15.40
CA ASN A 134 -12.42 2.99 16.79
C ASN A 134 -13.75 3.66 17.08
N THR A 135 -14.34 4.39 16.12
CA THR A 135 -15.53 5.20 16.38
C THR A 135 -16.85 4.56 15.93
N LYS A 136 -16.78 3.58 15.02
CA LYS A 136 -17.97 2.93 14.46
C LYS A 136 -18.02 1.43 14.74
N LEU A 137 -16.94 0.69 14.44
CA LEU A 137 -16.98 -0.78 14.50
C LEU A 137 -16.79 -1.30 15.94
N MET A 138 -15.70 -0.92 16.61
CA MET A 138 -15.38 -1.45 17.94
C MET A 138 -16.45 -1.16 19.00
N PRO A 139 -17.08 0.02 19.07
CA PRO A 139 -18.15 0.26 20.03
C PRO A 139 -19.35 -0.70 19.89
N GLN A 140 -19.61 -1.20 18.68
CA GLN A 140 -20.69 -2.17 18.46
C GLN A 140 -20.23 -3.59 18.81
N LEU A 141 -18.96 -3.94 18.47
CA LEU A 141 -18.43 -5.27 18.74
C LEU A 141 -18.25 -5.52 20.24
N VAL A 142 -17.72 -4.57 21.00
CA VAL A 142 -17.48 -4.76 22.44
C VAL A 142 -18.78 -4.86 23.26
N LYS A 143 -19.91 -4.37 22.74
CA LYS A 143 -21.24 -4.65 23.37
C LYS A 143 -21.61 -6.12 23.34
N LYS A 144 -21.20 -6.85 22.28
CA LYS A 144 -21.46 -8.29 22.12
C LYS A 144 -20.32 -9.16 22.59
N MET A 145 -19.10 -8.63 22.57
CA MET A 145 -17.87 -9.32 22.89
C MET A 145 -16.99 -8.42 23.78
N PRO A 146 -17.29 -8.29 25.10
CA PRO A 146 -16.64 -7.28 25.97
C PRO A 146 -15.11 -7.40 26.06
N ASN A 147 -14.60 -8.62 25.91
CA ASN A 147 -13.16 -8.87 25.97
C ASN A 147 -12.40 -8.63 24.65
N LEU A 148 -13.13 -8.39 23.55
CA LEU A 148 -12.52 -8.19 22.25
C LEU A 148 -11.69 -6.89 22.24
N LYS A 149 -10.44 -7.00 21.77
CA LYS A 149 -9.53 -5.85 21.60
C LYS A 149 -9.27 -5.58 20.13
N LEU A 150 -8.90 -4.32 19.84
CA LEU A 150 -8.32 -3.89 18.57
C LEU A 150 -6.82 -3.68 18.76
N LEU A 151 -6.02 -4.53 18.14
CA LEU A 151 -4.58 -4.38 18.15
C LEU A 151 -4.17 -3.54 16.93
N LEU A 152 -3.40 -2.47 17.18
CA LEU A 152 -2.90 -1.56 16.16
C LEU A 152 -1.37 -1.61 16.10
N THR A 153 -0.84 -1.67 14.86
CA THR A 153 0.59 -1.52 14.58
C THR A 153 0.82 -0.46 13.51
N GLY A 154 2.05 0.11 13.45
CA GLY A 154 2.45 1.11 12.46
C GLY A 154 2.59 2.52 13.00
N GLY A 155 2.25 2.74 14.26
CA GLY A 155 2.49 4.00 14.98
C GLY A 155 1.58 5.17 14.58
N GLY A 156 1.74 6.28 15.30
CA GLY A 156 1.08 7.56 15.03
C GLY A 156 -0.23 7.81 15.75
N LEU A 157 -0.93 6.80 16.26
CA LEU A 157 -2.14 6.99 17.06
C LEU A 157 -1.76 7.46 18.48
N LYS A 158 -2.19 8.66 18.83
CA LYS A 158 -1.99 9.25 20.18
C LYS A 158 -3.22 9.10 21.08
N LYS A 159 -4.41 8.92 20.49
CA LYS A 159 -5.66 8.82 21.24
C LYS A 159 -5.82 7.44 21.88
N ASN A 160 -6.17 7.41 23.15
CA ASN A 160 -6.44 6.19 23.90
C ASN A 160 -7.92 5.80 23.77
N TYR A 161 -8.15 4.49 23.60
CA TYR A 161 -9.47 3.87 23.62
C TYR A 161 -9.41 2.62 24.51
N PRO A 162 -10.45 2.30 25.29
CA PRO A 162 -10.39 1.19 26.27
C PRO A 162 -10.22 -0.20 25.64
N TRP A 163 -10.57 -0.33 24.37
CA TRP A 163 -10.41 -1.56 23.61
C TRP A 163 -9.13 -1.63 22.77
N VAL A 164 -8.31 -0.58 22.70
CA VAL A 164 -7.12 -0.55 21.84
C VAL A 164 -5.88 -1.05 22.57
N ILE A 165 -5.17 -1.94 21.91
CA ILE A 165 -3.79 -2.32 22.22
C ILE A 165 -2.89 -1.70 21.14
N ASN A 166 -2.23 -0.60 21.44
CA ASN A 166 -1.32 0.07 20.51
C ASN A 166 0.11 -0.45 20.67
N LYS A 167 0.60 -1.22 19.69
CA LYS A 167 1.96 -1.79 19.67
C LYS A 167 2.98 -0.88 18.97
N GLY A 168 2.51 0.23 18.35
CA GLY A 168 3.41 1.09 17.59
C GLY A 168 4.08 0.37 16.41
N ILE A 169 5.33 0.73 16.14
CA ILE A 169 6.12 0.09 15.08
C ILE A 169 6.72 -1.19 15.64
N VAL A 170 6.50 -2.30 14.96
CA VAL A 170 7.01 -3.63 15.34
C VAL A 170 7.87 -4.21 14.21
N SER A 171 8.76 -5.15 14.52
CA SER A 171 9.51 -5.89 13.51
C SER A 171 8.58 -6.72 12.64
N LYS A 172 9.00 -7.03 11.41
CA LYS A 172 8.20 -7.81 10.44
C LYS A 172 7.78 -9.17 10.99
N ASN A 173 8.70 -9.86 11.67
CA ASN A 173 8.44 -11.16 12.27
C ASN A 173 7.39 -11.07 13.40
N ASN A 174 7.50 -10.05 14.25
CA ASN A 174 6.49 -9.78 15.28
C ASN A 174 5.12 -9.44 14.66
N LEU A 175 5.08 -8.65 13.59
CA LEU A 175 3.84 -8.34 12.89
C LEU A 175 3.15 -9.61 12.40
N TYR A 176 3.89 -10.51 11.76
CA TYR A 176 3.35 -11.76 11.26
C TYR A 176 2.79 -12.64 12.38
N ASN A 177 3.51 -12.76 13.51
CA ASN A 177 3.00 -13.48 14.67
C ASN A 177 1.73 -12.83 15.27
N LEU A 178 1.68 -11.49 15.36
CA LEU A 178 0.49 -10.78 15.81
C LEU A 178 -0.71 -11.01 14.88
N ILE A 179 -0.48 -10.99 13.56
CA ILE A 179 -1.53 -11.27 12.57
C ILE A 179 -1.99 -12.73 12.66
N TYR A 180 -1.06 -13.68 12.73
CA TYR A 180 -1.36 -15.10 12.81
C TYR A 180 -2.21 -15.47 14.04
N HIS A 181 -1.94 -14.86 15.19
CA HIS A 181 -2.66 -15.10 16.44
C HIS A 181 -3.93 -14.26 16.59
N SER A 182 -4.20 -13.31 15.70
CA SER A 182 -5.45 -12.56 15.72
C SER A 182 -6.66 -13.41 15.33
N LYS A 183 -7.86 -13.00 15.76
CA LYS A 183 -9.10 -13.58 15.21
C LYS A 183 -9.22 -13.32 13.72
N LEU A 184 -8.93 -12.09 13.31
CA LEU A 184 -8.87 -11.69 11.91
C LEU A 184 -8.10 -10.38 11.75
N MET A 185 -7.61 -10.12 10.53
CA MET A 185 -7.14 -8.81 10.10
C MET A 185 -8.29 -8.04 9.45
N CYS A 186 -8.61 -6.87 10.00
CA CYS A 186 -9.69 -6.02 9.49
C CYS A 186 -9.10 -4.85 8.69
N VAL A 187 -9.42 -4.75 7.38
CA VAL A 187 -8.87 -3.74 6.47
C VAL A 187 -9.98 -2.92 5.82
N PRO A 188 -10.65 -2.01 6.57
CA PRO A 188 -11.82 -1.28 6.09
C PRO A 188 -11.44 -0.03 5.29
N LEU A 189 -10.53 -0.15 4.33
CA LEU A 189 -10.08 0.96 3.50
C LEU A 189 -11.20 1.42 2.55
N LYS A 190 -11.41 2.72 2.48
CA LYS A 190 -12.35 3.36 1.56
C LYS A 190 -11.65 3.98 0.35
N PHE A 191 -10.36 4.25 0.46
CA PHE A 191 -9.57 5.01 -0.49
C PHE A 191 -8.26 4.31 -0.85
N GLY A 192 -7.67 4.75 -1.96
CA GLY A 192 -6.35 4.35 -2.42
C GLY A 192 -6.38 3.43 -3.64
N SER A 193 -5.22 3.26 -4.26
CA SER A 193 -4.95 2.36 -5.40
C SER A 193 -3.76 1.46 -5.09
N GLY A 194 -3.42 0.56 -6.01
CA GLY A 194 -2.33 -0.41 -5.86
C GLY A 194 -2.68 -1.60 -4.98
N THR A 195 -1.83 -2.59 -4.98
CA THR A 195 -2.00 -3.83 -4.22
C THR A 195 -1.80 -3.61 -2.73
N ARG A 196 -2.71 -4.12 -1.92
CA ARG A 196 -2.61 -4.05 -0.44
C ARG A 196 -1.72 -5.17 0.09
N ILE A 197 -0.42 -4.94 0.15
CA ILE A 197 0.58 -5.93 0.60
C ILE A 197 0.18 -6.54 1.94
N LYS A 198 -0.36 -5.75 2.89
CA LYS A 198 -0.83 -6.24 4.20
C LYS A 198 -1.89 -7.36 4.10
N ILE A 199 -2.74 -7.33 3.06
CA ILE A 199 -3.74 -8.39 2.82
C ILE A 199 -3.06 -9.65 2.32
N ILE A 200 -2.17 -9.51 1.32
CA ILE A 200 -1.42 -10.65 0.77
C ILE A 200 -0.57 -11.30 1.86
N GLU A 201 0.15 -10.50 2.65
CA GLU A 201 0.94 -10.99 3.79
C GLU A 201 0.07 -11.74 4.81
N SER A 202 -1.10 -11.20 5.14
CA SER A 202 -2.01 -11.86 6.09
C SER A 202 -2.55 -13.19 5.58
N LEU A 203 -2.96 -13.23 4.30
CA LEU A 203 -3.45 -14.47 3.68
C LEU A 203 -2.35 -15.52 3.57
N SER A 204 -1.10 -15.12 3.25
CA SER A 204 0.02 -16.04 3.10
C SER A 204 0.42 -16.76 4.38
N ILE A 205 0.13 -16.16 5.54
CA ILE A 205 0.35 -16.78 6.85
C ILE A 205 -0.89 -17.49 7.40
N GLY A 206 -1.95 -17.63 6.60
CA GLY A 206 -3.18 -18.31 6.97
C GLY A 206 -4.12 -17.50 7.89
N ALA A 207 -3.98 -16.17 7.92
CA ALA A 207 -4.89 -15.32 8.69
C ALA A 207 -6.19 -15.06 7.93
N ILE A 208 -7.30 -14.97 8.67
CA ILE A 208 -8.58 -14.52 8.12
C ILE A 208 -8.50 -13.01 7.88
N VAL A 209 -8.92 -12.56 6.70
CA VAL A 209 -8.95 -11.15 6.34
C VAL A 209 -10.37 -10.70 6.04
N LEU A 210 -10.82 -9.65 6.73
CA LEU A 210 -12.05 -8.93 6.43
C LEU A 210 -11.69 -7.57 5.81
N SER A 211 -12.16 -7.32 4.61
CA SER A 211 -11.86 -6.08 3.89
C SER A 211 -13.09 -5.51 3.20
N THR A 212 -13.02 -4.23 2.87
CA THR A 212 -13.95 -3.60 1.93
C THR A 212 -13.60 -4.01 0.49
N LYS A 213 -14.55 -3.84 -0.44
CA LYS A 213 -14.29 -4.02 -1.88
C LYS A 213 -13.09 -3.17 -2.33
N LYS A 214 -12.99 -1.92 -1.82
CA LYS A 214 -11.86 -1.02 -2.13
C LYS A 214 -10.53 -1.48 -1.52
N GLY A 215 -10.58 -2.20 -0.43
CA GLY A 215 -9.38 -2.76 0.20
C GLY A 215 -8.76 -3.93 -0.56
N ILE A 216 -9.53 -4.65 -1.38
CA ILE A 216 -9.08 -5.84 -2.14
C ILE A 216 -8.81 -5.58 -3.63
N GLU A 217 -9.02 -4.35 -4.10
CA GLU A 217 -8.72 -3.96 -5.48
C GLU A 217 -7.23 -3.98 -5.82
#